data_1089139ba6f12c2609dbb75866c23dfe
#
_entry.id   1089139ba6f12c2609dbb75866c23dfe
#
_cell.length_a   1.000
_cell.length_b   1.000
_cell.length_c   1.000
_cell.angle_alpha   90.00
_cell.angle_beta   90.00
_cell.angle_gamma   90.00
#
_symmetry.space_group_name_H-M   'P 1'
#
loop_
_entity.id
_entity.type
_entity.pdbx_description
1 polymer ?
#
loop_
_entity_poly.entity_id
_entity_poly.type
_entity_poly.pdbx_seq_one_letter_code
_entity_poly.pdbx_strand_id
1 'polypeptide(L)'
;MTDIPEDLALIPGGEFLMGSDLEGDHNPVHKVRIDTFYMDKYEVTNAKYVQFCQVTGHRLPAFWNREGLRCGRDYPNHPVVGVSWRDAGEYAGWGGKRLPTEAEWEYAARGGLAGMSYPTGETLRLSDGNYTRSGKGGPVAVGSYPPNGFGLYDMQGNVVEWVLDFFDPNYYSSSPSANPQGPGSGRFRVIRGGGWHSGPYCNRAYYRNALPPNWVDFNVGFRCAKESNLEKRR
;
A
#
# COMPACT_ATOMS: atom_id res chain seq x y z
N MET A 1 -9.98 -26.97 -3.82
CA MET A 1 -9.96 -25.50 -3.61
C MET A 1 -8.77 -25.26 -2.72
N THR A 2 -7.79 -24.48 -3.14
CA THR A 2 -6.68 -24.08 -2.26
C THR A 2 -7.24 -23.06 -1.29
N ASP A 3 -7.22 -23.36 0.01
CA ASP A 3 -7.63 -22.42 1.06
C ASP A 3 -6.77 -21.15 0.95
N ILE A 4 -7.40 -20.04 0.59
CA ILE A 4 -6.75 -18.72 0.61
C ILE A 4 -6.57 -18.38 2.08
N PRO A 5 -5.33 -18.07 2.54
CA PRO A 5 -5.12 -17.65 3.92
C PRO A 5 -6.05 -16.47 4.26
N GLU A 6 -6.66 -16.51 5.44
CA GLU A 6 -7.69 -15.55 5.87
C GLU A 6 -7.27 -14.08 5.73
N ASP A 7 -5.99 -13.79 5.89
CA ASP A 7 -5.40 -12.46 5.80
C ASP A 7 -5.10 -11.98 4.36
N LEU A 8 -5.31 -12.82 3.34
CA LEU A 8 -5.05 -12.48 1.94
C LEU A 8 -6.36 -12.28 1.17
N ALA A 9 -6.36 -11.32 0.26
CA ALA A 9 -7.37 -11.18 -0.78
C ALA A 9 -6.79 -11.67 -2.11
N LEU A 10 -7.58 -12.44 -2.85
CA LEU A 10 -7.27 -12.74 -4.26
C LEU A 10 -7.70 -11.55 -5.10
N ILE A 11 -6.74 -10.93 -5.76
CA ILE A 11 -6.98 -9.83 -6.71
C ILE A 11 -7.06 -10.44 -8.09
N PRO A 12 -8.24 -10.44 -8.74
CA PRO A 12 -8.39 -11.02 -10.06
C PRO A 12 -7.57 -10.22 -11.08
N GLY A 13 -6.93 -10.90 -12.02
CA GLY A 13 -6.26 -10.22 -13.13
C GLY A 13 -7.25 -9.43 -13.99
N GLY A 14 -6.78 -8.35 -14.60
CA GLY A 14 -7.62 -7.50 -15.42
C GLY A 14 -6.89 -6.29 -15.99
N GLU A 15 -7.62 -5.49 -16.75
CA GLU A 15 -7.13 -4.23 -17.33
C GLU A 15 -7.78 -3.04 -16.63
N PHE A 16 -7.01 -1.97 -16.47
CA PHE A 16 -7.51 -0.70 -15.93
C PHE A 16 -6.78 0.49 -16.54
N LEU A 17 -7.32 1.67 -16.31
CA LEU A 17 -6.66 2.94 -16.60
C LEU A 17 -5.92 3.40 -15.35
N MET A 18 -4.58 3.36 -15.41
CA MET A 18 -3.69 3.80 -14.34
C MET A 18 -3.42 5.29 -14.47
N GLY A 19 -3.37 5.97 -13.32
CA GLY A 19 -3.10 7.40 -13.28
C GLY A 19 -4.35 8.28 -13.33
N SER A 20 -4.15 9.54 -13.67
CA SER A 20 -5.19 10.57 -13.80
C SER A 20 -4.76 11.61 -14.85
N ASP A 21 -5.72 12.24 -15.53
CA ASP A 21 -5.46 13.35 -16.47
C ASP A 21 -5.26 14.70 -15.76
N LEU A 22 -5.33 14.74 -14.44
CA LEU A 22 -5.01 15.93 -13.67
C LEU A 22 -3.50 16.20 -13.70
N GLU A 23 -3.11 17.47 -13.52
CA GLU A 23 -1.70 17.83 -13.43
C GLU A 23 -1.01 17.12 -12.27
N GLY A 24 0.22 16.66 -12.49
CA GLY A 24 1.06 15.98 -11.50
C GLY A 24 1.79 14.77 -12.06
N ASP A 25 2.54 14.10 -11.20
CA ASP A 25 3.38 12.94 -11.56
C ASP A 25 2.58 11.66 -11.84
N HIS A 26 1.24 11.74 -11.76
CA HIS A 26 0.30 10.65 -11.98
C HIS A 26 -0.34 10.65 -13.38
N ASN A 27 0.19 11.45 -14.30
CA ASN A 27 -0.20 11.47 -15.70
C ASN A 27 0.94 10.98 -16.61
N PRO A 28 0.68 10.61 -17.88
CA PRO A 28 -0.64 10.46 -18.47
C PRO A 28 -1.40 9.25 -17.96
N VAL A 29 -2.73 9.29 -18.09
CA VAL A 29 -3.55 8.08 -17.98
C VAL A 29 -3.12 7.10 -19.06
N HIS A 30 -2.91 5.85 -18.69
CA HIS A 30 -2.52 4.79 -19.60
C HIS A 30 -3.13 3.44 -19.22
N LYS A 31 -3.30 2.59 -20.22
CA LYS A 31 -3.90 1.27 -20.04
C LYS A 31 -2.87 0.29 -19.51
N VAL A 32 -3.19 -0.39 -18.41
CA VAL A 32 -2.35 -1.40 -17.76
C VAL A 32 -3.13 -2.68 -17.56
N ARG A 33 -2.51 -3.83 -17.85
CA ARG A 33 -2.99 -5.17 -17.52
C ARG A 33 -2.20 -5.70 -16.33
N ILE A 34 -2.90 -6.22 -15.34
CA ILE A 34 -2.33 -6.89 -14.16
C ILE A 34 -2.75 -8.35 -14.19
N ASP A 35 -1.81 -9.25 -13.93
CA ASP A 35 -2.09 -10.66 -13.73
C ASP A 35 -2.72 -10.89 -12.35
N THR A 36 -3.34 -12.05 -12.13
CA THR A 36 -3.92 -12.43 -10.83
C THR A 36 -2.83 -12.56 -9.78
N PHE A 37 -3.03 -11.94 -8.61
CA PHE A 37 -2.11 -12.01 -7.47
C PHE A 37 -2.86 -12.01 -6.15
N TYR A 38 -2.16 -12.24 -5.03
CA TYR A 38 -2.68 -12.07 -3.68
C TYR A 38 -2.13 -10.79 -3.06
N MET A 39 -2.94 -10.11 -2.26
CA MET A 39 -2.52 -8.94 -1.48
C MET A 39 -3.01 -9.09 -0.03
N ASP A 40 -2.21 -8.64 0.93
CA ASP A 40 -2.65 -8.54 2.32
C ASP A 40 -3.90 -7.66 2.42
N LYS A 41 -4.94 -8.15 3.08
CA LYS A 41 -6.18 -7.38 3.29
C LYS A 41 -5.94 -6.11 4.07
N TYR A 42 -4.95 -6.14 4.95
CA TYR A 42 -4.61 -5.08 5.88
C TYR A 42 -3.14 -4.66 5.72
N GLU A 43 -2.84 -3.45 6.18
CA GLU A 43 -1.46 -3.02 6.45
C GLU A 43 -0.80 -3.97 7.44
N VAL A 44 0.53 -4.15 7.37
CA VAL A 44 1.27 -4.97 8.34
C VAL A 44 1.18 -4.32 9.72
N THR A 45 0.71 -5.10 10.71
CA THR A 45 0.48 -4.60 12.06
C THR A 45 1.74 -4.64 12.93
N ASN A 46 1.74 -3.86 14.02
CA ASN A 46 2.79 -3.89 15.03
C ASN A 46 3.05 -5.30 15.58
N ALA A 47 1.98 -6.09 15.83
CA ALA A 47 2.11 -7.46 16.32
C ALA A 47 2.83 -8.37 15.31
N LYS A 48 2.46 -8.29 14.03
CA LYS A 48 3.11 -9.07 12.96
C LYS A 48 4.57 -8.66 12.77
N TYR A 49 4.84 -7.36 12.80
CA TYR A 49 6.20 -6.85 12.60
C TYR A 49 7.13 -7.19 13.77
N VAL A 50 6.67 -7.08 15.03
CA VAL A 50 7.51 -7.46 16.19
C VAL A 50 7.81 -8.96 16.20
N GLN A 51 6.89 -9.81 15.75
CA GLN A 51 7.15 -11.24 15.59
C GLN A 51 8.30 -11.47 14.59
N PHE A 52 8.31 -10.79 13.47
CA PHE A 52 9.43 -10.82 12.52
C PHE A 52 10.75 -10.41 13.18
N CYS A 53 10.76 -9.30 13.92
CA CYS A 53 11.96 -8.86 14.63
C CYS A 53 12.47 -9.91 15.65
N GLN A 54 11.57 -10.55 16.37
CA GLN A 54 11.91 -11.57 17.36
C GLN A 54 12.53 -12.84 16.74
N VAL A 55 11.99 -13.26 15.60
CA VAL A 55 12.44 -14.49 14.91
C VAL A 55 13.75 -14.27 14.16
N THR A 56 13.93 -13.10 13.56
CA THR A 56 15.07 -12.84 12.66
C THR A 56 16.20 -12.05 13.30
N GLY A 57 15.98 -11.45 14.48
CA GLY A 57 16.92 -10.49 15.07
C GLY A 57 16.89 -9.11 14.40
N HIS A 58 15.91 -8.86 13.51
CA HIS A 58 15.76 -7.56 12.88
C HIS A 58 15.47 -6.47 13.90
N ARG A 59 15.88 -5.23 13.62
CA ARG A 59 15.66 -4.08 14.52
C ARG A 59 14.17 -3.75 14.64
N LEU A 60 13.78 -3.25 15.80
CA LEU A 60 12.45 -2.68 15.99
C LEU A 60 12.28 -1.38 15.16
N PRO A 61 11.02 -0.99 14.83
CA PRO A 61 10.74 0.26 14.13
C PRO A 61 11.31 1.48 14.86
N ALA A 62 11.69 2.53 14.11
CA ALA A 62 12.34 3.72 14.67
C ALA A 62 11.51 4.44 15.74
N PHE A 63 10.17 4.31 15.68
CA PHE A 63 9.24 4.97 16.60
C PHE A 63 8.60 4.00 17.59
N TRP A 64 9.21 2.83 17.83
CA TRP A 64 8.67 1.81 18.71
C TRP A 64 8.45 2.33 20.13
N ASN A 65 7.23 2.16 20.63
CA ASN A 65 6.75 2.66 21.94
C ASN A 65 6.83 4.19 22.12
N ARG A 66 6.96 4.98 21.02
CA ARG A 66 6.93 6.43 21.11
C ARG A 66 5.49 6.90 21.32
N GLU A 67 5.31 7.71 22.35
CA GLU A 67 4.01 8.29 22.69
C GLU A 67 3.37 9.02 21.49
N GLY A 68 2.04 8.87 21.33
CA GLY A 68 1.25 9.51 20.30
C GLY A 68 1.31 8.87 18.91
N LEU A 69 2.32 8.03 18.61
CA LEU A 69 2.48 7.42 17.29
C LEU A 69 1.82 6.05 17.14
N ARG A 70 1.31 5.47 18.25
CA ARG A 70 0.63 4.17 18.29
C ARG A 70 1.42 3.05 17.59
N CYS A 71 2.74 3.16 17.62
CA CYS A 71 3.69 2.15 17.15
C CYS A 71 4.30 1.47 18.37
N GLY A 72 3.91 0.22 18.66
CA GLY A 72 4.39 -0.48 19.83
C GLY A 72 3.46 -1.60 20.32
N ARG A 73 3.86 -2.22 21.45
CA ARG A 73 3.17 -3.39 22.01
C ARG A 73 1.74 -3.11 22.47
N ASP A 74 1.48 -1.88 22.94
CA ASP A 74 0.16 -1.47 23.43
C ASP A 74 -0.85 -1.27 22.29
N TYR A 75 -0.37 -1.28 21.04
CA TYR A 75 -1.16 -1.08 19.82
C TYR A 75 -0.97 -2.25 18.84
N PRO A 76 -1.22 -3.52 19.25
CA PRO A 76 -0.85 -4.69 18.45
C PRO A 76 -1.51 -4.71 17.06
N ASN A 77 -2.73 -4.23 16.93
CA ASN A 77 -3.53 -4.22 15.71
C ASN A 77 -3.42 -2.92 14.89
N HIS A 78 -2.59 -1.96 15.29
CA HIS A 78 -2.33 -0.76 14.49
C HIS A 78 -1.23 -1.05 13.46
N PRO A 79 -1.23 -0.35 12.33
CA PRO A 79 -0.18 -0.52 11.33
C PRO A 79 1.19 -0.16 11.91
N VAL A 80 2.20 -0.89 11.49
CA VAL A 80 3.57 -0.55 11.79
C VAL A 80 3.98 0.70 11.00
N VAL A 81 4.65 1.64 11.67
CA VAL A 81 5.26 2.84 11.07
C VAL A 81 6.71 2.97 11.52
N GLY A 82 7.47 3.87 10.91
CA GLY A 82 8.89 4.04 11.25
C GLY A 82 9.77 2.93 10.71
N VAL A 83 9.39 2.34 9.60
CA VAL A 83 10.12 1.32 8.84
C VAL A 83 10.54 1.88 7.49
N SER A 84 11.76 1.60 7.07
CA SER A 84 12.25 1.96 5.75
C SER A 84 11.71 1.01 4.67
N TRP A 85 11.88 1.37 3.40
CA TRP A 85 11.54 0.48 2.28
C TRP A 85 12.31 -0.85 2.37
N ARG A 86 13.57 -0.82 2.83
CA ARG A 86 14.38 -2.04 3.01
C ARG A 86 13.82 -2.93 4.11
N ASP A 87 13.48 -2.34 5.26
CA ASP A 87 12.85 -3.07 6.38
C ASP A 87 11.54 -3.74 5.94
N ALA A 88 10.71 -3.04 5.16
CA ALA A 88 9.47 -3.56 4.60
C ALA A 88 9.72 -4.72 3.62
N GLY A 89 10.74 -4.60 2.75
CA GLY A 89 11.16 -5.66 1.83
C GLY A 89 11.67 -6.91 2.55
N GLU A 90 12.48 -6.75 3.60
CA GLU A 90 12.99 -7.86 4.41
C GLU A 90 11.86 -8.60 5.15
N TYR A 91 10.91 -7.85 5.71
CA TYR A 91 9.70 -8.44 6.30
C TYR A 91 8.91 -9.24 5.25
N ALA A 92 8.67 -8.66 4.08
CA ALA A 92 7.92 -9.33 3.03
C ALA A 92 8.60 -10.62 2.57
N GLY A 93 9.93 -10.59 2.36
CA GLY A 93 10.74 -11.75 1.99
C GLY A 93 10.71 -12.86 3.07
N TRP A 94 10.78 -12.50 4.36
CA TRP A 94 10.64 -13.44 5.47
C TRP A 94 9.29 -14.16 5.43
N GLY A 95 8.22 -13.44 5.12
CA GLY A 95 6.87 -14.00 4.97
C GLY A 95 6.61 -14.76 3.65
N GLY A 96 7.61 -14.94 2.79
CA GLY A 96 7.44 -15.54 1.46
C GLY A 96 6.56 -14.71 0.54
N LYS A 97 6.63 -13.38 0.70
CA LYS A 97 5.88 -12.34 -0.01
C LYS A 97 6.84 -11.31 -0.62
N ARG A 98 6.30 -10.27 -1.19
CA ARG A 98 7.00 -9.07 -1.68
C ARG A 98 6.18 -7.81 -1.43
N LEU A 99 6.76 -6.65 -1.63
CA LEU A 99 5.95 -5.44 -1.76
C LEU A 99 5.15 -5.50 -3.07
N PRO A 100 3.94 -4.92 -3.13
CA PRO A 100 3.21 -4.78 -4.39
C PRO A 100 3.96 -3.82 -5.33
N THR A 101 3.84 -4.01 -6.63
CA THR A 101 4.22 -2.95 -7.58
C THR A 101 3.26 -1.77 -7.44
N GLU A 102 3.67 -0.59 -7.92
CA GLU A 102 2.81 0.58 -7.92
C GLU A 102 1.51 0.33 -8.69
N ALA A 103 1.60 -0.34 -9.82
CA ALA A 103 0.45 -0.68 -10.65
C ALA A 103 -0.48 -1.71 -9.98
N GLU A 104 0.06 -2.73 -9.33
CA GLU A 104 -0.73 -3.66 -8.52
C GLU A 104 -1.45 -2.95 -7.38
N TRP A 105 -0.74 -2.04 -6.69
CA TRP A 105 -1.31 -1.27 -5.60
C TRP A 105 -2.48 -0.40 -6.07
N GLU A 106 -2.32 0.37 -7.17
CA GLU A 106 -3.39 1.23 -7.70
C GLU A 106 -4.57 0.40 -8.21
N TYR A 107 -4.32 -0.69 -8.95
CA TYR A 107 -5.36 -1.60 -9.42
C TYR A 107 -6.17 -2.17 -8.24
N ALA A 108 -5.47 -2.63 -7.22
CA ALA A 108 -6.07 -3.17 -6.01
C ALA A 108 -6.85 -2.11 -5.22
N ALA A 109 -6.30 -0.89 -5.10
CA ALA A 109 -6.95 0.24 -4.43
C ALA A 109 -8.26 0.64 -5.12
N ARG A 110 -8.30 0.64 -6.45
CA ARG A 110 -9.52 0.95 -7.21
C ARG A 110 -10.66 -0.05 -6.95
N GLY A 111 -10.37 -1.28 -6.53
CA GLY A 111 -11.37 -2.25 -6.10
C GLY A 111 -12.47 -2.54 -7.14
N GLY A 112 -12.16 -2.43 -8.44
CA GLY A 112 -13.10 -2.57 -9.55
C GLY A 112 -13.84 -1.27 -9.94
N LEU A 113 -13.61 -0.15 -9.26
CA LEU A 113 -14.21 1.15 -9.60
C LEU A 113 -13.35 1.87 -10.66
N ALA A 114 -13.83 1.93 -11.88
CA ALA A 114 -13.14 2.63 -12.97
C ALA A 114 -13.32 4.15 -12.84
N GLY A 115 -12.23 4.90 -13.03
CA GLY A 115 -12.25 6.36 -13.15
C GLY A 115 -12.52 7.15 -11.87
N MET A 116 -12.79 6.48 -10.75
CA MET A 116 -13.07 7.16 -9.48
C MET A 116 -11.78 7.71 -8.84
N SER A 117 -11.94 8.84 -8.14
CA SER A 117 -10.83 9.51 -7.46
C SER A 117 -10.34 8.73 -6.25
N TYR A 118 -11.23 8.04 -5.53
CA TYR A 118 -10.91 7.32 -4.29
C TYR A 118 -11.32 5.84 -4.38
N PRO A 119 -10.70 4.96 -3.59
CA PRO A 119 -11.08 3.55 -3.46
C PRO A 119 -12.55 3.29 -3.15
N THR A 120 -13.24 4.28 -2.56
CA THR A 120 -14.68 4.20 -2.19
C THR A 120 -15.60 4.99 -3.12
N GLY A 121 -15.07 5.65 -4.17
CA GLY A 121 -15.85 6.42 -5.14
C GLY A 121 -15.26 7.79 -5.46
N GLU A 122 -16.10 8.76 -5.83
CA GLU A 122 -15.64 10.09 -6.25
C GLU A 122 -15.32 11.04 -5.08
N THR A 123 -15.86 10.79 -3.91
CA THR A 123 -15.69 11.65 -2.73
C THR A 123 -15.14 10.86 -1.54
N LEU A 124 -14.25 11.48 -0.76
CA LEU A 124 -13.74 10.94 0.49
C LEU A 124 -14.55 11.47 1.68
N ARG A 125 -15.25 10.56 2.36
CA ARG A 125 -16.04 10.85 3.57
C ARG A 125 -15.26 10.51 4.83
N LEU A 126 -15.67 11.04 5.99
CA LEU A 126 -15.07 10.70 7.28
C LEU A 126 -15.28 9.23 7.69
N SER A 127 -16.28 8.57 7.11
CA SER A 127 -16.57 7.15 7.28
C SER A 127 -15.70 6.22 6.42
N ASP A 128 -14.93 6.77 5.47
CA ASP A 128 -14.28 5.98 4.42
C ASP A 128 -12.80 5.74 4.70
N GLY A 129 -12.19 6.47 5.65
CA GLY A 129 -10.77 6.30 5.96
C GLY A 129 -10.28 7.25 7.07
N ASN A 130 -9.10 6.95 7.58
CA ASN A 130 -8.42 7.77 8.58
C ASN A 130 -7.44 8.73 7.90
N TYR A 131 -7.78 10.00 7.83
CA TYR A 131 -6.97 11.07 7.23
C TYR A 131 -7.08 12.36 8.08
N THR A 132 -6.38 13.43 7.72
CA THR A 132 -6.28 14.65 8.53
C THR A 132 -7.61 15.12 9.12
N ARG A 133 -8.72 15.04 8.36
CA ARG A 133 -10.03 15.51 8.82
C ARG A 133 -10.76 14.53 9.76
N SER A 134 -10.28 13.31 9.92
CA SER A 134 -10.90 12.31 10.79
C SER A 134 -10.74 12.63 12.29
N GLY A 135 -9.79 13.51 12.63
CA GLY A 135 -9.55 13.95 14.01
C GLY A 135 -8.99 12.87 14.95
N LYS A 136 -8.50 11.73 14.41
CA LYS A 136 -8.02 10.60 15.23
C LYS A 136 -6.64 10.84 15.87
N GLY A 137 -5.85 11.79 15.34
CA GLY A 137 -4.55 12.17 15.90
C GLY A 137 -3.46 11.12 15.82
N GLY A 138 -3.64 10.07 15.01
CA GLY A 138 -2.69 8.97 14.81
C GLY A 138 -3.30 7.83 13.99
N PRO A 139 -2.53 6.80 13.66
CA PRO A 139 -3.05 5.61 13.02
C PRO A 139 -4.13 4.95 13.89
N VAL A 140 -5.07 4.24 13.29
CA VAL A 140 -6.07 3.42 14.00
C VAL A 140 -5.83 1.95 13.73
N ALA A 141 -6.48 1.06 14.47
CA ALA A 141 -6.40 -0.39 14.21
C ALA A 141 -6.80 -0.67 12.76
N VAL A 142 -6.07 -1.55 12.09
CA VAL A 142 -6.35 -1.93 10.70
C VAL A 142 -7.78 -2.48 10.56
N GLY A 143 -8.43 -2.23 9.44
CA GLY A 143 -9.81 -2.67 9.22
C GLY A 143 -10.87 -1.86 9.98
N SER A 144 -10.52 -0.66 10.51
CA SER A 144 -11.49 0.21 11.20
C SER A 144 -12.50 0.87 10.27
N TYR A 145 -12.30 0.81 8.97
CA TYR A 145 -13.15 1.37 7.93
C TYR A 145 -13.61 0.27 6.95
N PRO A 146 -14.68 0.50 6.18
CA PRO A 146 -15.17 -0.48 5.21
C PRO A 146 -14.11 -0.84 4.16
N PRO A 147 -14.07 -2.10 3.70
CA PRO A 147 -13.18 -2.51 2.62
C PRO A 147 -13.66 -1.99 1.26
N ASN A 148 -12.74 -1.94 0.30
CA ASN A 148 -13.08 -1.70 -1.10
C ASN A 148 -13.70 -2.96 -1.76
N GLY A 149 -14.02 -2.88 -3.07
CA GLY A 149 -14.66 -3.96 -3.82
C GLY A 149 -13.83 -5.24 -3.96
N PHE A 150 -12.53 -5.23 -3.67
CA PHE A 150 -11.68 -6.43 -3.62
C PHE A 150 -11.45 -6.94 -2.18
N GLY A 151 -12.16 -6.39 -1.20
CA GLY A 151 -12.03 -6.80 0.20
C GLY A 151 -10.76 -6.29 0.88
N LEU A 152 -10.15 -5.23 0.38
CA LEU A 152 -8.97 -4.59 0.94
C LEU A 152 -9.36 -3.41 1.80
N TYR A 153 -8.80 -3.34 2.99
CA TYR A 153 -9.06 -2.30 3.99
C TYR A 153 -7.96 -1.23 3.94
N ASP A 154 -8.32 -0.02 4.36
CA ASP A 154 -7.40 1.10 4.57
C ASP A 154 -6.58 1.51 3.31
N MET A 155 -7.11 1.24 2.09
CA MET A 155 -6.49 1.64 0.82
C MET A 155 -6.52 3.17 0.59
N GLN A 156 -7.09 3.92 1.53
CA GLN A 156 -7.13 5.39 1.55
C GLN A 156 -7.01 5.88 3.00
N GLY A 157 -5.86 6.43 3.34
CA GLY A 157 -5.59 6.90 4.70
C GLY A 157 -4.96 5.83 5.58
N ASN A 158 -5.07 5.99 6.87
CA ASN A 158 -4.40 5.28 7.94
C ASN A 158 -2.88 5.46 7.88
N VAL A 159 -2.13 4.69 7.08
CA VAL A 159 -0.73 5.01 6.80
C VAL A 159 -0.43 5.00 5.31
N VAL A 160 0.55 5.78 4.90
CA VAL A 160 1.10 5.75 3.54
C VAL A 160 1.87 4.44 3.38
N GLU A 161 1.82 3.83 2.21
CA GLU A 161 2.37 2.50 1.99
C GLU A 161 3.54 2.49 1.03
N TRP A 162 4.66 1.86 1.43
CA TRP A 162 5.76 1.53 0.54
C TRP A 162 5.31 0.54 -0.54
N VAL A 163 5.70 0.79 -1.78
CA VAL A 163 5.58 -0.16 -2.89
C VAL A 163 6.95 -0.50 -3.48
N LEU A 164 7.00 -1.46 -4.39
CA LEU A 164 8.27 -2.01 -4.91
C LEU A 164 9.05 -1.01 -5.75
N ASP A 165 8.35 -0.16 -6.50
CA ASP A 165 8.88 0.60 -7.64
C ASP A 165 9.82 1.73 -7.23
N PHE A 166 10.83 1.97 -8.05
CA PHE A 166 11.50 3.26 -8.07
C PHE A 166 10.57 4.34 -8.64
N PHE A 167 10.74 5.56 -8.17
CA PHE A 167 9.99 6.72 -8.63
C PHE A 167 10.70 7.42 -9.78
N ASP A 168 9.96 7.64 -10.86
CA ASP A 168 10.28 8.58 -11.94
C ASP A 168 8.98 9.31 -12.32
N PRO A 169 8.96 10.66 -12.34
CA PRO A 169 7.76 11.42 -12.69
C PRO A 169 7.30 11.18 -14.14
N ASN A 170 8.21 10.77 -15.03
CA ASN A 170 7.92 10.55 -16.44
C ASN A 170 7.62 9.07 -16.79
N TYR A 171 7.69 8.16 -15.82
CA TYR A 171 7.59 6.72 -16.08
C TYR A 171 6.29 6.33 -16.79
N TYR A 172 5.16 6.94 -16.46
CA TYR A 172 3.87 6.59 -17.04
C TYR A 172 3.80 6.80 -18.56
N SER A 173 4.59 7.72 -19.12
CA SER A 173 4.69 7.95 -20.56
C SER A 173 5.36 6.80 -21.33
N SER A 174 6.11 5.93 -20.63
CA SER A 174 6.86 4.80 -21.22
C SER A 174 6.59 3.48 -20.53
N SER A 175 5.62 3.45 -19.61
CA SER A 175 5.28 2.26 -18.84
C SER A 175 4.86 1.10 -19.75
N PRO A 176 5.36 -0.12 -19.53
CA PRO A 176 4.82 -1.31 -20.19
C PRO A 176 3.33 -1.46 -19.90
N SER A 177 2.58 -1.92 -20.90
CA SER A 177 1.13 -2.16 -20.73
C SER A 177 0.78 -3.41 -19.94
N ALA A 178 1.74 -4.27 -19.60
CA ALA A 178 1.51 -5.49 -18.84
C ALA A 178 2.46 -5.58 -17.65
N ASN A 179 1.87 -5.71 -16.45
CA ASN A 179 2.59 -5.91 -15.18
C ASN A 179 3.79 -4.96 -15.00
N PRO A 180 3.64 -3.63 -15.14
CA PRO A 180 4.75 -2.71 -15.00
C PRO A 180 5.35 -2.79 -13.59
N GLN A 181 6.67 -2.66 -13.51
CA GLN A 181 7.45 -2.80 -12.26
C GLN A 181 8.25 -1.54 -11.92
N GLY A 182 7.90 -0.42 -12.53
CA GLY A 182 8.63 0.81 -12.37
C GLY A 182 9.96 0.86 -13.13
N PRO A 183 10.68 1.96 -13.02
CA PRO A 183 12.01 2.10 -13.58
C PRO A 183 13.00 1.08 -12.97
N GLY A 184 14.02 0.66 -13.74
CA GLY A 184 15.03 -0.29 -13.26
C GLY A 184 15.98 0.27 -12.19
N SER A 185 15.99 1.60 -11.99
CA SER A 185 16.80 2.28 -10.97
C SER A 185 16.22 3.65 -10.63
N GLY A 186 16.59 4.22 -9.47
CA GLY A 186 16.14 5.54 -9.04
C GLY A 186 16.69 5.91 -7.65
N ARG A 187 16.49 7.17 -7.26
CA ARG A 187 16.88 7.67 -5.93
C ARG A 187 15.80 7.45 -4.87
N PHE A 188 14.55 7.40 -5.28
CA PHE A 188 13.38 7.34 -4.42
C PHE A 188 12.56 6.10 -4.72
N ARG A 189 11.81 5.64 -3.72
CA ARG A 189 10.81 4.59 -3.84
C ARG A 189 9.42 5.20 -3.74
N VAL A 190 8.50 4.67 -4.52
CA VAL A 190 7.11 5.14 -4.54
C VAL A 190 6.41 4.79 -3.21
N ILE A 191 5.58 5.73 -2.76
CA ILE A 191 4.62 5.55 -1.64
C ILE A 191 3.22 5.93 -2.10
N ARG A 192 2.19 5.23 -1.56
CA ARG A 192 0.81 5.32 -2.01
C ARG A 192 -0.19 5.44 -0.85
N GLY A 193 -1.43 5.82 -1.13
CA GLY A 193 -2.59 5.70 -0.24
C GLY A 193 -2.90 6.89 0.64
N GLY A 194 -1.95 7.78 0.88
CA GLY A 194 -2.09 8.79 1.93
C GLY A 194 -2.12 8.17 3.33
N GLY A 195 -2.24 8.94 4.36
CA GLY A 195 -2.28 8.44 5.73
C GLY A 195 -3.04 9.37 6.66
N TRP A 196 -3.06 9.05 7.96
CA TRP A 196 -3.81 9.80 8.98
C TRP A 196 -3.42 11.29 9.06
N HIS A 197 -2.21 11.63 8.65
CA HIS A 197 -1.69 13.01 8.61
C HIS A 197 -1.82 13.67 7.23
N SER A 198 -2.37 12.97 6.24
CA SER A 198 -2.49 13.45 4.85
C SER A 198 -3.82 14.14 4.60
N GLY A 199 -3.80 15.18 3.75
CA GLY A 199 -5.02 15.80 3.24
C GLY A 199 -5.77 14.90 2.23
N PRO A 200 -7.03 15.23 1.90
CA PRO A 200 -7.84 14.42 0.98
C PRO A 200 -7.17 14.17 -0.38
N TYR A 201 -6.43 15.13 -0.90
CA TYR A 201 -5.73 14.99 -2.19
C TYR A 201 -4.77 13.79 -2.21
N CYS A 202 -4.01 13.59 -1.13
CA CYS A 202 -3.03 12.50 -1.05
C CYS A 202 -3.67 11.11 -0.88
N ASN A 203 -4.97 11.04 -0.56
CA ASN A 203 -5.71 9.79 -0.39
C ASN A 203 -6.38 9.31 -1.68
N ARG A 204 -6.17 9.99 -2.80
CA ARG A 204 -6.69 9.58 -4.09
C ARG A 204 -6.00 8.31 -4.59
N ALA A 205 -6.75 7.42 -5.22
CA ALA A 205 -6.24 6.13 -5.70
C ALA A 205 -5.04 6.30 -6.66
N TYR A 206 -5.02 7.35 -7.45
CA TYR A 206 -3.96 7.67 -8.41
C TYR A 206 -2.82 8.54 -7.83
N TYR A 207 -2.98 9.13 -6.63
CA TYR A 207 -1.93 9.97 -6.07
C TYR A 207 -0.67 9.15 -5.78
N ARG A 208 0.45 9.64 -6.25
CA ARG A 208 1.77 9.06 -6.03
C ARG A 208 2.70 10.07 -5.39
N ASN A 209 3.60 9.59 -4.56
CA ASN A 209 4.67 10.34 -3.97
C ASN A 209 5.87 9.41 -3.76
N ALA A 210 7.00 9.93 -3.29
CA ALA A 210 8.20 9.13 -3.14
C ALA A 210 9.08 9.60 -2.00
N LEU A 211 9.83 8.66 -1.42
CA LEU A 211 10.79 8.90 -0.35
C LEU A 211 12.10 8.14 -0.62
N PRO A 212 13.22 8.60 -0.05
CA PRO A 212 14.47 7.83 -0.09
C PRO A 212 14.28 6.44 0.53
N PRO A 213 14.88 5.36 -0.02
CA PRO A 213 14.63 3.99 0.45
C PRO A 213 15.04 3.71 1.90
N ASN A 214 15.91 4.55 2.47
CA ASN A 214 16.33 4.46 3.87
C ASN A 214 15.57 5.42 4.81
N TRP A 215 14.63 6.20 4.27
CA TRP A 215 13.83 7.13 5.06
C TRP A 215 12.88 6.34 5.97
N VAL A 216 12.66 6.85 7.17
CA VAL A 216 11.67 6.35 8.12
C VAL A 216 10.73 7.49 8.49
N ASP A 217 9.45 7.21 8.51
CA ASP A 217 8.42 8.22 8.75
C ASP A 217 7.34 7.70 9.71
N PHE A 218 6.77 8.60 10.50
CA PHE A 218 5.71 8.27 11.46
C PHE A 218 4.35 7.99 10.82
N ASN A 219 4.23 8.25 9.53
CA ASN A 219 3.01 8.09 8.74
C ASN A 219 3.16 7.05 7.61
N VAL A 220 4.30 6.35 7.53
CA VAL A 220 4.60 5.38 6.46
C VAL A 220 4.76 3.98 7.03
N GLY A 221 3.94 3.08 6.51
CA GLY A 221 3.95 1.64 6.73
C GLY A 221 3.96 0.88 5.39
N PHE A 222 3.34 -0.29 5.33
CA PHE A 222 3.27 -1.10 4.11
C PHE A 222 2.28 -2.26 4.25
N ARG A 223 1.91 -2.85 3.11
CA ARG A 223 1.30 -4.19 2.99
C ARG A 223 2.07 -5.03 1.99
N CYS A 224 1.85 -6.35 1.99
CA CYS A 224 2.55 -7.26 1.08
C CYS A 224 1.63 -7.80 0.00
N ALA A 225 2.25 -8.19 -1.12
CA ALA A 225 1.66 -8.97 -2.20
C ALA A 225 2.34 -10.33 -2.33
N LYS A 226 1.68 -11.26 -2.99
CA LYS A 226 2.20 -12.60 -3.27
C LYS A 226 1.74 -13.05 -4.65
N GLU A 227 2.64 -13.71 -5.38
CA GLU A 227 2.31 -14.31 -6.68
C GLU A 227 1.19 -15.33 -6.56
N SER A 228 0.28 -15.30 -7.55
CA SER A 228 -0.69 -16.36 -7.71
C SER A 228 -0.12 -17.47 -8.59
N ASN A 229 -0.18 -18.72 -8.11
CA ASN A 229 0.18 -19.89 -8.91
C ASN A 229 -0.99 -20.43 -9.76
N LEU A 230 -2.11 -19.71 -9.82
CA LEU A 230 -3.33 -20.17 -10.49
C LEU A 230 -3.16 -20.24 -12.03
N GLU A 231 -2.38 -19.35 -12.62
CA GLU A 231 -2.17 -19.28 -14.07
C GLU A 231 -1.08 -20.25 -14.60
N LYS A 232 -0.19 -20.72 -13.72
CA LYS A 232 0.86 -21.69 -14.09
C LYS A 232 0.35 -23.12 -14.26
N ARG A 233 -0.94 -23.37 -14.05
CA ARG A 233 -1.59 -24.70 -14.12
C ARG A 233 -2.49 -24.88 -15.34
N ARG A 234 -2.43 -23.99 -16.32
CA ARG A 234 -3.15 -24.13 -17.59
C ARG A 234 -2.22 -24.45 -18.74
#